data_702453c7b0ef65756e25c16b26d1a772
#
_entry.id   702453c7b0ef65756e25c16b26d1a772
#
_cell.length_a   1.000
_cell.length_b   1.000
_cell.length_c   1.000
_cell.angle_alpha   90.00
_cell.angle_beta   90.00
_cell.angle_gamma   90.00
#
_symmetry.space_group_name_H-M   'P 1'
#
loop_
_entity.id
_entity.type
_entity.pdbx_description
1 polymer ?
#
loop_
_entity_poly.entity_id
_entity_poly.type
_entity_poly.pdbx_seq_one_letter_code
_entity_poly.pdbx_strand_id
1 'polypeptide(L)'
;MLKIQNLQAGIEEKQILKGINLEIKPGEIHAIMGPNGSGKSTLASVLAGRETYEVTGGSVDFLGKDLLDLAPEERAAEGLFLAFQYPVEIPGLSTTNFIKTAVNEIRKYRGEEALDAVAFLKLMKEKMKLMNIDQSLLSRPLNEGFSGGEKKRNEIFQMAMLEPKLAILDETDSGLDIDAIRIVANGVNKLHTKDNAVLVVTHYQRLLDYIVPDFVHVLYNGRIVKSGTKELAFELEEKGYDFIKNEIGVAEQV
;
A
#
# COMPACT_ATOMS: atom_id res chain seq x y z
N MET A 1 7.25 -12.58 -5.82
CA MET A 1 5.91 -11.98 -5.73
C MET A 1 5.78 -10.76 -6.62
N LEU A 2 6.56 -9.70 -6.38
CA LEU A 2 6.64 -8.52 -7.23
C LEU A 2 8.07 -8.33 -7.72
N LYS A 3 8.27 -8.08 -9.01
CA LYS A 3 9.58 -7.75 -9.58
C LYS A 3 9.44 -6.57 -10.53
N ILE A 4 10.08 -5.48 -10.19
CA ILE A 4 10.13 -4.23 -10.96
C ILE A 4 11.50 -4.10 -11.59
N GLN A 5 11.57 -3.86 -12.90
CA GLN A 5 12.82 -3.71 -13.63
C GLN A 5 12.78 -2.42 -14.46
N ASN A 6 13.67 -1.49 -14.12
CA ASN A 6 13.87 -0.22 -14.80
C ASN A 6 12.57 0.57 -15.05
N LEU A 7 11.62 0.53 -14.10
CA LEU A 7 10.31 1.19 -14.25
C LEU A 7 10.46 2.70 -14.36
N GLN A 8 9.94 3.25 -15.43
CA GLN A 8 9.90 4.67 -15.73
C GLN A 8 8.45 5.11 -15.91
N ALA A 9 8.08 6.17 -15.22
CA ALA A 9 6.71 6.69 -15.29
C ALA A 9 6.68 8.19 -14.96
N GLY A 10 5.65 8.88 -15.46
CA GLY A 10 5.47 10.30 -15.24
C GLY A 10 4.04 10.75 -15.39
N ILE A 11 3.86 12.06 -15.39
CA ILE A 11 2.62 12.75 -15.75
C ILE A 11 2.95 13.74 -16.84
N GLU A 12 2.22 13.70 -17.94
CA GLU A 12 2.46 14.53 -19.12
C GLU A 12 3.94 14.39 -19.56
N GLU A 13 4.66 15.51 -19.73
CA GLU A 13 6.08 15.51 -20.10
C GLU A 13 7.04 15.32 -18.90
N LYS A 14 6.53 15.29 -17.67
CA LYS A 14 7.37 15.22 -16.47
C LYS A 14 7.60 13.78 -16.02
N GLN A 15 8.80 13.26 -16.28
CA GLN A 15 9.23 11.97 -15.75
C GLN A 15 9.47 12.06 -14.23
N ILE A 16 8.78 11.20 -13.46
CA ILE A 16 8.87 11.14 -12.00
C ILE A 16 9.68 9.92 -11.57
N LEU A 17 9.31 8.73 -12.04
CA LEU A 17 10.09 7.50 -11.83
C LEU A 17 11.11 7.35 -12.96
N LYS A 18 12.38 7.13 -12.59
CA LYS A 18 13.52 7.22 -13.51
C LYS A 18 14.33 5.92 -13.55
N GLY A 19 13.65 4.77 -13.54
CA GLY A 19 14.28 3.47 -13.59
C GLY A 19 14.34 2.80 -12.23
N ILE A 20 13.16 2.53 -11.63
CA ILE A 20 13.05 1.81 -10.38
C ILE A 20 13.32 0.33 -10.59
N ASN A 21 14.17 -0.24 -9.73
CA ASN A 21 14.38 -1.67 -9.62
C ASN A 21 14.05 -2.09 -8.19
N LEU A 22 13.14 -3.05 -8.03
CA LEU A 22 12.70 -3.56 -6.74
C LEU A 22 12.20 -4.99 -6.89
N GLU A 23 12.60 -5.86 -5.98
CA GLU A 23 12.07 -7.21 -5.88
C GLU A 23 11.54 -7.45 -4.48
N ILE A 24 10.31 -7.97 -4.37
CA ILE A 24 9.63 -8.31 -3.12
C ILE A 24 9.21 -9.78 -3.19
N LYS A 25 9.63 -10.58 -2.22
CA LYS A 25 9.26 -12.00 -2.12
C LYS A 25 8.06 -12.19 -1.18
N PRO A 26 7.37 -13.33 -1.26
CA PRO A 26 6.37 -13.69 -0.26
C PRO A 26 6.98 -13.71 1.14
N GLY A 27 6.23 -13.20 2.13
CA GLY A 27 6.65 -13.11 3.52
C GLY A 27 7.52 -11.91 3.87
N GLU A 28 7.88 -11.06 2.91
CA GLU A 28 8.74 -9.90 3.15
C GLU A 28 7.92 -8.63 3.40
N ILE A 29 8.41 -7.80 4.31
CA ILE A 29 7.96 -6.43 4.54
C ILE A 29 9.05 -5.48 4.04
N HIS A 30 8.71 -4.68 3.05
CA HIS A 30 9.60 -3.66 2.49
C HIS A 30 9.10 -2.26 2.88
N ALA A 31 10.03 -1.35 3.12
CA ALA A 31 9.71 0.07 3.30
C ALA A 31 10.38 0.91 2.21
N ILE A 32 9.63 1.86 1.64
CA ILE A 32 10.19 2.92 0.80
C ILE A 32 10.12 4.22 1.55
N MET A 33 11.29 4.77 1.81
CA MET A 33 11.47 6.08 2.44
C MET A 33 12.06 7.08 1.45
N GLY A 34 11.85 8.36 1.69
CA GLY A 34 12.40 9.41 0.84
C GLY A 34 11.75 10.75 1.10
N PRO A 35 12.37 11.86 0.67
CA PRO A 35 11.80 13.18 0.85
C PRO A 35 10.49 13.36 0.05
N ASN A 36 9.75 14.41 0.36
CA ASN A 36 8.57 14.77 -0.42
C ASN A 36 8.94 15.03 -1.88
N GLY A 37 8.10 14.56 -2.79
CA GLY A 37 8.35 14.68 -4.24
C GLY A 37 9.38 13.70 -4.81
N SER A 38 9.88 12.75 -4.05
CA SER A 38 10.85 11.73 -4.55
C SER A 38 10.23 10.69 -5.49
N GLY A 39 8.89 10.56 -5.53
CA GLY A 39 8.16 9.61 -6.37
C GLY A 39 7.51 8.44 -5.62
N LYS A 40 7.49 8.45 -4.28
CA LYS A 40 6.94 7.35 -3.45
C LYS A 40 5.48 7.01 -3.79
N SER A 41 4.58 7.99 -3.65
CA SER A 41 3.15 7.80 -3.95
C SER A 41 2.89 7.62 -5.46
N THR A 42 3.79 8.13 -6.30
CA THR A 42 3.75 7.83 -7.74
C THR A 42 4.00 6.35 -7.99
N LEU A 43 4.99 5.75 -7.33
CA LEU A 43 5.25 4.32 -7.46
C LEU A 43 4.04 3.50 -6.99
N ALA A 44 3.47 3.82 -5.82
CA ALA A 44 2.27 3.15 -5.30
C ALA A 44 1.09 3.26 -6.28
N SER A 45 0.87 4.45 -6.84
CA SER A 45 -0.21 4.73 -7.81
C SER A 45 -0.01 4.01 -9.14
N VAL A 46 1.20 3.97 -9.67
CA VAL A 46 1.55 3.25 -10.91
C VAL A 46 1.32 1.75 -10.74
N LEU A 47 1.73 1.18 -9.60
CA LEU A 47 1.49 -0.24 -9.30
C LEU A 47 0.00 -0.56 -9.18
N ALA A 48 -0.79 0.36 -8.62
CA ALA A 48 -2.24 0.21 -8.53
C ALA A 48 -2.99 0.47 -9.86
N GLY A 49 -2.30 0.93 -10.91
CA GLY A 49 -2.91 1.15 -12.23
C GLY A 49 -3.63 2.49 -12.36
N ARG A 50 -3.23 3.52 -11.61
CA ARG A 50 -3.87 4.84 -11.71
C ARG A 50 -3.57 5.48 -13.04
N GLU A 51 -4.59 5.72 -13.85
CA GLU A 51 -4.51 6.22 -15.24
C GLU A 51 -3.85 7.60 -15.39
N THR A 52 -3.74 8.38 -14.31
CA THR A 52 -3.07 9.69 -14.31
C THR A 52 -1.59 9.59 -14.63
N TYR A 53 -0.99 8.41 -14.43
CA TYR A 53 0.44 8.19 -14.66
C TYR A 53 0.66 7.36 -15.91
N GLU A 54 1.54 7.84 -16.78
CA GLU A 54 1.98 7.14 -17.97
C GLU A 54 3.28 6.37 -17.69
N VAL A 55 3.29 5.07 -17.99
CA VAL A 55 4.49 4.25 -17.92
C VAL A 55 5.22 4.37 -19.27
N THR A 56 6.45 4.90 -19.22
CA THR A 56 7.26 5.17 -20.41
C THR A 56 8.35 4.11 -20.64
N GLY A 57 8.55 3.18 -19.70
CA GLY A 57 9.52 2.11 -19.86
C GLY A 57 9.66 1.22 -18.63
N GLY A 58 10.35 0.10 -18.81
CA GLY A 58 10.53 -0.92 -17.79
C GLY A 58 9.43 -1.98 -17.81
N SER A 59 9.45 -2.86 -16.81
CA SER A 59 8.47 -3.94 -16.66
C SER A 59 8.15 -4.18 -15.18
N VAL A 60 6.96 -4.70 -14.92
CA VAL A 60 6.49 -5.07 -13.58
C VAL A 60 5.85 -6.45 -13.64
N ASP A 61 6.55 -7.46 -13.15
CA ASP A 61 6.00 -8.80 -12.95
C ASP A 61 5.35 -8.89 -11.57
N PHE A 62 4.10 -9.33 -11.53
CA PHE A 62 3.38 -9.64 -10.31
C PHE A 62 2.79 -11.04 -10.42
N LEU A 63 3.29 -11.96 -9.60
CA LEU A 63 2.88 -13.37 -9.57
C LEU A 63 3.01 -14.08 -10.94
N GLY A 64 4.00 -13.67 -11.76
CA GLY A 64 4.23 -14.23 -13.10
C GLY A 64 3.38 -13.61 -14.21
N LYS A 65 2.69 -12.51 -13.94
CA LYS A 65 1.91 -11.74 -14.92
C LYS A 65 2.51 -10.35 -15.11
N ASP A 66 2.44 -9.81 -16.32
CA ASP A 66 2.77 -8.39 -16.52
C ASP A 66 1.69 -7.52 -15.88
N LEU A 67 2.06 -6.83 -14.80
CA LEU A 67 1.14 -5.98 -14.06
C LEU A 67 0.68 -4.77 -14.88
N LEU A 68 1.52 -4.31 -15.81
CA LEU A 68 1.24 -3.10 -16.60
C LEU A 68 0.13 -3.32 -17.62
N ASP A 69 -0.07 -4.56 -18.07
CA ASP A 69 -1.14 -4.93 -19.01
C ASP A 69 -2.52 -5.07 -18.32
N LEU A 70 -2.56 -5.14 -16.98
CA LEU A 70 -3.78 -5.34 -16.22
C LEU A 70 -4.48 -4.03 -15.88
N ALA A 71 -5.80 -4.00 -16.01
CA ALA A 71 -6.65 -2.91 -15.51
C ALA A 71 -6.61 -2.85 -13.96
N PRO A 72 -6.91 -1.69 -13.34
CA PRO A 72 -6.84 -1.56 -11.87
C PRO A 72 -7.66 -2.60 -11.11
N GLU A 73 -8.86 -2.93 -11.58
CA GLU A 73 -9.73 -3.96 -10.99
C GLU A 73 -9.15 -5.37 -11.14
N GLU A 74 -8.45 -5.65 -12.22
CA GLU A 74 -7.77 -6.93 -12.43
C GLU A 74 -6.56 -7.06 -11.49
N ARG A 75 -5.78 -5.98 -11.30
CA ARG A 75 -4.68 -5.94 -10.32
C ARG A 75 -5.19 -6.23 -8.91
N ALA A 76 -6.32 -5.62 -8.54
CA ALA A 76 -6.96 -5.88 -7.25
C ALA A 76 -7.42 -7.34 -7.13
N ALA A 77 -8.00 -7.92 -8.20
CA ALA A 77 -8.45 -9.31 -8.24
C ALA A 77 -7.28 -10.32 -8.19
N GLU A 78 -6.12 -9.98 -8.76
CA GLU A 78 -4.88 -10.74 -8.62
C GLU A 78 -4.31 -10.68 -7.19
N GLY A 79 -4.76 -9.72 -6.38
CA GLY A 79 -4.39 -9.61 -4.97
C GLY A 79 -3.47 -8.43 -4.64
N LEU A 80 -3.44 -7.39 -5.46
CA LEU A 80 -2.80 -6.14 -5.11
C LEU A 80 -3.79 -5.25 -4.37
N PHE A 81 -3.40 -4.73 -3.20
CA PHE A 81 -4.19 -3.80 -2.40
C PHE A 81 -3.41 -2.50 -2.19
N LEU A 82 -4.07 -1.37 -2.37
CA LEU A 82 -3.52 -0.06 -2.06
C LEU A 82 -4.31 0.59 -0.94
N ALA A 83 -3.66 0.81 0.20
CA ALA A 83 -4.14 1.72 1.24
C ALA A 83 -3.74 3.14 0.87
N PHE A 84 -4.73 3.99 0.64
CA PHE A 84 -4.52 5.36 0.16
C PHE A 84 -4.04 6.30 1.27
N GLN A 85 -3.25 7.30 0.93
CA GLN A 85 -2.93 8.39 1.86
C GLN A 85 -4.22 9.03 2.40
N TYR A 86 -5.18 9.31 1.53
CA TYR A 86 -6.51 9.83 1.87
C TYR A 86 -7.58 8.88 1.33
N PRO A 87 -8.19 8.03 2.19
CA PRO A 87 -9.26 7.13 1.76
C PRO A 87 -10.47 7.88 1.21
N VAL A 88 -10.93 7.44 0.04
CA VAL A 88 -12.04 8.07 -0.69
C VAL A 88 -13.36 7.87 0.04
N GLU A 89 -14.20 8.89 0.07
CA GLU A 89 -15.59 8.82 0.54
C GLU A 89 -16.52 8.47 -0.61
N ILE A 90 -17.44 7.52 -0.39
CA ILE A 90 -18.48 7.17 -1.37
C ILE A 90 -19.84 7.33 -0.69
N PRO A 91 -20.47 8.52 -0.83
CA PRO A 91 -21.78 8.78 -0.24
C PRO A 91 -22.83 7.81 -0.73
N GLY A 92 -23.73 7.37 0.16
CA GLY A 92 -24.83 6.48 -0.16
C GLY A 92 -24.48 5.00 -0.33
N LEU A 93 -23.20 4.63 -0.43
CA LEU A 93 -22.76 3.24 -0.50
C LEU A 93 -22.26 2.77 0.87
N SER A 94 -23.01 1.87 1.54
CA SER A 94 -22.56 1.34 2.83
C SER A 94 -21.25 0.55 2.69
N THR A 95 -20.41 0.64 3.71
CA THR A 95 -19.14 -0.13 3.79
C THR A 95 -19.38 -1.63 3.58
N THR A 96 -20.46 -2.18 4.18
CA THR A 96 -20.82 -3.59 4.02
C THR A 96 -21.11 -3.96 2.57
N ASN A 97 -21.88 -3.14 1.84
CA ASN A 97 -22.22 -3.42 0.44
C ASN A 97 -21.01 -3.29 -0.47
N PHE A 98 -20.18 -2.28 -0.24
CA PHE A 98 -18.92 -2.11 -0.95
C PHE A 98 -18.03 -3.36 -0.82
N ILE A 99 -17.77 -3.80 0.41
CA ILE A 99 -16.91 -4.96 0.67
C ILE A 99 -17.51 -6.25 0.10
N LYS A 100 -18.84 -6.45 0.24
CA LYS A 100 -19.50 -7.64 -0.31
C LYS A 100 -19.33 -7.72 -1.82
N THR A 101 -19.53 -6.60 -2.50
CA THR A 101 -19.34 -6.52 -3.96
C THR A 101 -17.88 -6.81 -4.33
N ALA A 102 -16.93 -6.14 -3.67
CA ALA A 102 -15.50 -6.34 -3.95
C ALA A 102 -15.07 -7.80 -3.75
N VAL A 103 -15.42 -8.41 -2.62
CA VAL A 103 -15.10 -9.83 -2.35
C VAL A 103 -15.69 -10.74 -3.42
N ASN A 104 -16.95 -10.55 -3.81
CA ASN A 104 -17.59 -11.41 -4.78
C ASN A 104 -17.07 -11.22 -6.21
N GLU A 105 -16.73 -10.00 -6.62
CA GLU A 105 -16.10 -9.76 -7.93
C GLU A 105 -14.67 -10.36 -8.00
N ILE A 106 -13.90 -10.29 -6.93
CA ILE A 106 -12.59 -10.97 -6.85
C ILE A 106 -12.76 -12.48 -6.95
N ARG A 107 -13.72 -13.07 -6.23
CA ARG A 107 -14.00 -14.50 -6.30
C ARG A 107 -14.41 -14.93 -7.71
N LYS A 108 -15.30 -14.18 -8.32
CA LYS A 108 -15.75 -14.41 -9.71
C LYS A 108 -14.58 -14.34 -10.70
N TYR A 109 -13.70 -13.35 -10.58
CA TYR A 109 -12.50 -13.24 -11.40
C TYR A 109 -11.60 -14.48 -11.29
N ARG A 110 -11.50 -15.04 -10.07
CA ARG A 110 -10.72 -16.25 -9.78
C ARG A 110 -11.45 -17.56 -10.14
N GLY A 111 -12.66 -17.51 -10.70
CA GLY A 111 -13.47 -18.67 -11.00
C GLY A 111 -14.08 -19.36 -9.79
N GLU A 112 -14.19 -18.65 -8.66
CA GLU A 112 -14.80 -19.13 -7.43
C GLU A 112 -16.27 -18.72 -7.36
N GLU A 113 -17.09 -19.50 -6.63
CA GLU A 113 -18.49 -19.14 -6.39
C GLU A 113 -18.60 -17.89 -5.49
N ALA A 114 -19.55 -17.02 -5.82
CA ALA A 114 -19.85 -15.86 -4.98
C ALA A 114 -20.35 -16.29 -3.60
N LEU A 115 -19.97 -15.58 -2.56
CA LEU A 115 -20.50 -15.82 -1.21
C LEU A 115 -21.98 -15.38 -1.17
N ASP A 116 -22.82 -16.26 -0.67
CA ASP A 116 -24.19 -15.89 -0.32
C ASP A 116 -24.21 -14.95 0.91
N ALA A 117 -25.40 -14.47 1.27
CA ALA A 117 -25.53 -13.52 2.39
C ALA A 117 -25.07 -14.11 3.73
N VAL A 118 -25.31 -15.39 3.96
CA VAL A 118 -24.97 -16.06 5.24
C VAL A 118 -23.46 -16.27 5.35
N ALA A 119 -22.85 -16.81 4.29
CA ALA A 119 -21.39 -17.02 4.23
C ALA A 119 -20.64 -15.69 4.34
N PHE A 120 -21.09 -14.65 3.63
CA PHE A 120 -20.50 -13.32 3.73
C PHE A 120 -20.59 -12.74 5.14
N LEU A 121 -21.76 -12.81 5.78
CA LEU A 121 -21.93 -12.31 7.16
C LEU A 121 -21.08 -13.08 8.17
N LYS A 122 -20.88 -14.38 7.96
CA LYS A 122 -19.99 -15.20 8.81
C LYS A 122 -18.54 -14.72 8.67
N LEU A 123 -18.04 -14.59 7.44
CA LEU A 123 -16.70 -14.08 7.15
C LEU A 123 -16.50 -12.67 7.75
N MET A 124 -17.48 -11.78 7.52
CA MET A 124 -17.43 -10.40 8.02
C MET A 124 -17.31 -10.38 9.56
N LYS A 125 -18.13 -11.15 10.28
CA LYS A 125 -18.07 -11.23 11.75
C LYS A 125 -16.74 -11.77 12.27
N GLU A 126 -16.16 -12.75 11.58
CA GLU A 126 -14.83 -13.29 11.90
C GLU A 126 -13.76 -12.20 11.77
N LYS A 127 -13.72 -11.48 10.64
CA LYS A 127 -12.76 -10.41 10.40
C LYS A 127 -12.98 -9.20 11.32
N MET A 128 -14.22 -8.85 11.63
CA MET A 128 -14.54 -7.81 12.62
C MET A 128 -13.94 -8.15 13.99
N LYS A 129 -14.11 -9.40 14.44
CA LYS A 129 -13.55 -9.86 15.70
C LYS A 129 -12.01 -9.82 15.68
N LEU A 130 -11.40 -10.30 14.59
CA LEU A 130 -9.94 -10.27 14.40
C LEU A 130 -9.38 -8.85 14.49
N MET A 131 -10.05 -7.90 13.85
CA MET A 131 -9.61 -6.51 13.71
C MET A 131 -10.15 -5.57 14.80
N ASN A 132 -11.00 -6.08 15.70
CA ASN A 132 -11.69 -5.29 16.72
C ASN A 132 -12.45 -4.08 16.14
N ILE A 133 -13.25 -4.34 15.10
CA ILE A 133 -14.06 -3.32 14.40
C ILE A 133 -15.48 -3.31 14.95
N ASP A 134 -15.97 -2.09 15.22
CA ASP A 134 -17.36 -1.90 15.63
C ASP A 134 -18.33 -2.02 14.45
N GLN A 135 -19.45 -2.73 14.66
CA GLN A 135 -20.46 -2.95 13.63
C GLN A 135 -21.09 -1.64 13.12
N SER A 136 -21.16 -0.62 13.95
CA SER A 136 -21.71 0.69 13.58
C SER A 136 -20.93 1.35 12.44
N LEU A 137 -19.62 1.09 12.35
CA LEU A 137 -18.76 1.61 11.28
C LEU A 137 -19.18 1.05 9.91
N LEU A 138 -19.58 -0.23 9.86
CA LEU A 138 -19.86 -0.95 8.62
C LEU A 138 -21.24 -0.64 8.03
N SER A 139 -22.17 -0.15 8.83
CA SER A 139 -23.51 0.27 8.38
C SER A 139 -23.51 1.67 7.77
N ARG A 140 -22.50 2.49 8.05
CA ARG A 140 -22.35 3.86 7.52
C ARG A 140 -21.88 3.85 6.07
N PRO A 141 -22.17 4.90 5.29
CA PRO A 141 -21.58 5.07 3.97
C PRO A 141 -20.05 5.03 4.03
N LEU A 142 -19.41 4.51 2.99
CA LEU A 142 -17.97 4.27 2.95
C LEU A 142 -17.19 5.56 3.21
N ASN A 143 -16.51 5.61 4.35
CA ASN A 143 -15.67 6.71 4.82
C ASN A 143 -16.37 8.06 5.02
N GLU A 144 -17.68 8.20 4.74
CA GLU A 144 -18.41 9.46 4.87
C GLU A 144 -18.53 9.88 6.33
N GLY A 145 -17.97 11.05 6.64
CA GLY A 145 -17.95 11.61 8.00
C GLY A 145 -17.16 10.78 9.01
N PHE A 146 -16.26 9.91 8.55
CA PHE A 146 -15.34 9.20 9.43
C PHE A 146 -14.20 10.12 9.85
N SER A 147 -13.75 10.00 11.10
CA SER A 147 -12.47 10.55 11.52
C SER A 147 -11.30 9.90 10.78
N GLY A 148 -10.12 10.54 10.76
CA GLY A 148 -8.93 9.96 10.14
C GLY A 148 -8.63 8.53 10.63
N GLY A 149 -8.71 8.32 11.95
CA GLY A 149 -8.51 7.00 12.55
C GLY A 149 -9.58 5.98 12.16
N GLU A 150 -10.86 6.39 12.03
CA GLU A 150 -11.93 5.50 11.56
C GLU A 150 -11.73 5.12 10.08
N LYS A 151 -11.33 6.06 9.23
CA LYS A 151 -11.00 5.80 7.82
C LYS A 151 -9.90 4.75 7.69
N LYS A 152 -8.83 4.89 8.46
CA LYS A 152 -7.71 3.95 8.43
C LYS A 152 -8.08 2.58 9.00
N ARG A 153 -8.84 2.51 10.09
CA ARG A 153 -9.38 1.23 10.58
C ARG A 153 -10.27 0.54 9.55
N ASN A 154 -11.11 1.30 8.87
CA ASN A 154 -11.96 0.77 7.80
C ASN A 154 -11.12 0.24 6.62
N GLU A 155 -10.04 0.92 6.26
CA GLU A 155 -9.12 0.50 5.20
C GLU A 155 -8.39 -0.80 5.56
N ILE A 156 -7.89 -0.94 6.81
CA ILE A 156 -7.30 -2.19 7.29
C ILE A 156 -8.34 -3.32 7.39
N PHE A 157 -9.61 -2.99 7.70
CA PHE A 157 -10.69 -3.97 7.64
C PHE A 157 -10.97 -4.44 6.21
N GLN A 158 -10.95 -3.54 5.22
CA GLN A 158 -11.03 -3.92 3.81
C GLN A 158 -9.87 -4.85 3.44
N MET A 159 -8.64 -4.54 3.85
CA MET A 159 -7.48 -5.42 3.66
C MET A 159 -7.72 -6.81 4.27
N ALA A 160 -8.30 -6.89 5.48
CA ALA A 160 -8.63 -8.16 6.13
C ALA A 160 -9.67 -8.98 5.37
N MET A 161 -10.66 -8.32 4.74
CA MET A 161 -11.71 -8.97 3.97
C MET A 161 -11.26 -9.44 2.59
N LEU A 162 -10.34 -8.69 1.96
CA LEU A 162 -9.86 -8.95 0.59
C LEU A 162 -8.65 -9.89 0.54
N GLU A 163 -7.94 -10.08 1.64
CA GLU A 163 -6.79 -10.98 1.79
C GLU A 163 -5.77 -10.85 0.65
N PRO A 164 -5.17 -9.66 0.46
CA PRO A 164 -4.28 -9.41 -0.66
C PRO A 164 -3.00 -10.24 -0.58
N LYS A 165 -2.39 -10.48 -1.75
CA LYS A 165 -1.04 -11.03 -1.86
C LYS A 165 0.03 -9.97 -1.61
N LEU A 166 -0.20 -8.74 -2.07
CA LEU A 166 0.66 -7.59 -1.82
C LEU A 166 -0.20 -6.42 -1.33
N ALA A 167 0.08 -5.95 -0.11
CA ALA A 167 -0.50 -4.71 0.41
C ALA A 167 0.50 -3.57 0.29
N ILE A 168 0.12 -2.50 -0.41
CA ILE A 168 0.87 -1.25 -0.49
C ILE A 168 0.22 -0.26 0.45
N LEU A 169 0.96 0.25 1.43
CA LEU A 169 0.50 1.19 2.44
C LEU A 169 1.11 2.56 2.14
N ASP A 170 0.36 3.44 1.44
CA ASP A 170 0.88 4.76 1.04
C ASP A 170 0.58 5.81 2.13
N GLU A 171 1.62 6.21 2.84
CA GLU A 171 1.59 7.22 3.93
C GLU A 171 0.39 7.04 4.88
N THR A 172 0.13 5.78 5.28
CA THR A 172 -1.02 5.42 6.12
C THR A 172 -0.96 5.97 7.55
N ASP A 173 0.17 6.51 7.95
CA ASP A 173 0.43 7.19 9.21
C ASP A 173 0.19 8.71 9.16
N SER A 174 -0.03 9.27 7.97
CA SER A 174 -0.23 10.72 7.80
C SER A 174 -1.48 11.22 8.52
N GLY A 175 -1.30 12.22 9.40
CA GLY A 175 -2.41 12.84 10.14
C GLY A 175 -3.01 11.98 11.25
N LEU A 176 -2.41 10.85 11.59
CA LEU A 176 -2.86 10.00 12.69
C LEU A 176 -2.14 10.31 14.00
N ASP A 177 -2.85 10.17 15.10
CA ASP A 177 -2.26 10.09 16.43
C ASP A 177 -1.57 8.74 16.66
N ILE A 178 -0.81 8.66 17.75
CA ILE A 178 0.00 7.48 18.05
C ILE A 178 -0.83 6.22 18.29
N ASP A 179 -2.05 6.37 18.82
CA ASP A 179 -2.93 5.23 19.10
C ASP A 179 -3.55 4.69 17.80
N ALA A 180 -3.93 5.57 16.88
CA ALA A 180 -4.40 5.19 15.54
C ALA A 180 -3.29 4.48 14.74
N ILE A 181 -2.04 4.97 14.79
CA ILE A 181 -0.89 4.31 14.15
C ILE A 181 -0.70 2.89 14.71
N ARG A 182 -0.76 2.71 16.03
CA ARG A 182 -0.66 1.39 16.66
C ARG A 182 -1.76 0.44 16.21
N ILE A 183 -3.00 0.92 16.09
CA ILE A 183 -4.13 0.10 15.64
C ILE A 183 -3.92 -0.35 14.21
N VAL A 184 -3.51 0.55 13.31
CA VAL A 184 -3.19 0.24 11.91
C VAL A 184 -2.08 -0.80 11.84
N ALA A 185 -0.96 -0.55 12.51
CA ALA A 185 0.18 -1.45 12.52
C ALA A 185 -0.14 -2.84 13.08
N ASN A 186 -0.89 -2.90 14.18
CA ASN A 186 -1.35 -4.18 14.74
C ASN A 186 -2.25 -4.93 13.76
N GLY A 187 -3.08 -4.21 13.01
CA GLY A 187 -3.91 -4.79 11.97
C GLY A 187 -3.07 -5.41 10.85
N VAL A 188 -2.12 -4.66 10.31
CA VAL A 188 -1.20 -5.12 9.27
C VAL A 188 -0.41 -6.35 9.75
N ASN A 189 0.19 -6.28 10.94
CA ASN A 189 0.97 -7.39 11.50
C ASN A 189 0.14 -8.67 11.72
N LYS A 190 -1.15 -8.55 12.07
CA LYS A 190 -2.05 -9.72 12.19
C LYS A 190 -2.39 -10.35 10.84
N LEU A 191 -2.41 -9.55 9.77
CA LEU A 191 -2.75 -9.99 8.43
C LEU A 191 -1.53 -10.44 7.63
N HIS A 192 -0.33 -10.02 8.06
CA HIS A 192 0.90 -10.44 7.43
C HIS A 192 1.20 -11.91 7.71
N THR A 193 1.57 -12.65 6.67
CA THR A 193 1.89 -14.07 6.70
C THR A 193 3.09 -14.36 5.78
N LYS A 194 3.61 -15.57 5.83
CA LYS A 194 4.66 -16.02 4.88
C LYS A 194 4.23 -16.06 3.40
N ASP A 195 2.93 -15.96 3.12
CA ASP A 195 2.36 -16.13 1.77
C ASP A 195 1.92 -14.80 1.14
N ASN A 196 2.00 -13.70 1.89
CA ASN A 196 1.73 -12.35 1.39
C ASN A 196 2.92 -11.42 1.68
N ALA A 197 2.91 -10.22 1.12
CA ALA A 197 3.95 -9.22 1.34
C ALA A 197 3.34 -7.85 1.63
N VAL A 198 4.13 -6.99 2.24
CA VAL A 198 3.74 -5.60 2.53
C VAL A 198 4.79 -4.64 2.01
N LEU A 199 4.36 -3.61 1.31
CA LEU A 199 5.18 -2.47 0.90
C LEU A 199 4.70 -1.22 1.63
N VAL A 200 5.45 -0.77 2.62
CA VAL A 200 5.16 0.45 3.37
C VAL A 200 5.83 1.62 2.68
N VAL A 201 5.04 2.62 2.30
CA VAL A 201 5.54 3.89 1.78
C VAL A 201 5.33 4.95 2.86
N THR A 202 6.41 5.48 3.41
CA THR A 202 6.35 6.50 4.45
C THR A 202 7.60 7.40 4.42
N HIS A 203 7.48 8.58 4.98
CA HIS A 203 8.62 9.45 5.24
C HIS A 203 8.94 9.54 6.75
N TYR A 204 8.18 8.81 7.59
CA TYR A 204 8.39 8.76 9.03
C TYR A 204 8.79 7.37 9.49
N GLN A 205 9.80 7.28 10.34
CA GLN A 205 10.21 6.04 11.00
C GLN A 205 9.12 5.49 11.93
N ARG A 206 8.31 6.36 12.54
CA ARG A 206 7.35 6.01 13.59
C ARG A 206 6.44 4.81 13.23
N LEU A 207 5.98 4.69 11.98
CA LEU A 207 5.21 3.54 11.54
C LEU A 207 6.06 2.27 11.50
N LEU A 208 7.34 2.41 11.11
CA LEU A 208 8.28 1.29 10.99
C LEU A 208 8.75 0.74 12.34
N ASP A 209 8.53 1.48 13.43
CA ASP A 209 8.75 0.96 14.80
C ASP A 209 7.72 -0.12 15.16
N TYR A 210 6.54 -0.08 14.54
CA TYR A 210 5.45 -1.04 14.76
C TYR A 210 5.32 -2.08 13.63
N ILE A 211 5.58 -1.69 12.38
CA ILE A 211 5.65 -2.59 11.22
C ILE A 211 7.13 -2.69 10.82
N VAL A 212 7.84 -3.61 11.47
CA VAL A 212 9.30 -3.73 11.29
C VAL A 212 9.60 -4.28 9.90
N PRO A 213 10.26 -3.51 9.01
CA PRO A 213 10.59 -3.98 7.68
C PRO A 213 11.82 -4.90 7.68
N ASP A 214 11.81 -5.88 6.75
CA ASP A 214 12.99 -6.68 6.42
C ASP A 214 13.98 -5.85 5.59
N PHE A 215 13.45 -5.00 4.70
CA PHE A 215 14.23 -4.15 3.80
C PHE A 215 13.70 -2.71 3.79
N VAL A 216 14.62 -1.77 3.77
CA VAL A 216 14.35 -0.33 3.64
C VAL A 216 15.04 0.19 2.38
N HIS A 217 14.30 0.89 1.54
CA HIS A 217 14.78 1.47 0.29
C HIS A 217 14.62 2.98 0.33
N VAL A 218 15.68 3.69 -0.01
CA VAL A 218 15.66 5.16 -0.11
C VAL A 218 15.36 5.55 -1.54
N LEU A 219 14.19 6.15 -1.74
CA LEU A 219 13.77 6.73 -3.02
C LEU A 219 14.14 8.21 -3.05
N TYR A 220 15.00 8.58 -3.98
CA TYR A 220 15.43 9.95 -4.17
C TYR A 220 15.42 10.30 -5.65
N ASN A 221 14.81 11.42 -6.01
CA ASN A 221 14.70 11.93 -7.38
C ASN A 221 14.30 10.84 -8.41
N GLY A 222 13.31 10.03 -8.06
CA GLY A 222 12.75 8.98 -8.93
C GLY A 222 13.58 7.70 -9.05
N ARG A 223 14.60 7.49 -8.20
CA ARG A 223 15.45 6.30 -8.19
C ARG A 223 15.59 5.72 -6.79
N ILE A 224 15.67 4.41 -6.66
CA ILE A 224 16.14 3.77 -5.43
C ILE A 224 17.67 3.93 -5.41
N VAL A 225 18.16 4.73 -4.47
CA VAL A 225 19.57 5.11 -4.39
C VAL A 225 20.35 4.36 -3.31
N LYS A 226 19.64 3.84 -2.31
CA LYS A 226 20.22 3.04 -1.24
C LYS A 226 19.20 2.01 -0.75
N SER A 227 19.66 0.83 -0.42
CA SER A 227 18.84 -0.21 0.21
C SER A 227 19.59 -0.79 1.39
N GLY A 228 18.87 -1.15 2.43
CA GLY A 228 19.41 -1.71 3.67
C GLY A 228 18.32 -2.39 4.47
N THR A 229 18.61 -2.66 5.72
CA THR A 229 17.68 -3.23 6.69
C THR A 229 17.03 -2.10 7.52
N LYS A 230 16.30 -2.45 8.57
CA LYS A 230 15.64 -1.46 9.45
C LYS A 230 16.59 -0.39 10.01
N GLU A 231 17.89 -0.71 10.15
CA GLU A 231 18.90 0.23 10.62
C GLU A 231 19.04 1.46 9.72
N LEU A 232 18.78 1.30 8.42
CA LEU A 232 18.77 2.42 7.48
C LEU A 232 17.66 3.43 7.80
N ALA A 233 16.50 2.98 8.29
CA ALA A 233 15.42 3.88 8.72
C ALA A 233 15.85 4.74 9.92
N PHE A 234 16.55 4.16 10.89
CA PHE A 234 17.11 4.91 12.03
C PHE A 234 18.15 5.93 11.59
N GLU A 235 19.03 5.52 10.67
CA GLU A 235 20.05 6.43 10.11
C GLU A 235 19.43 7.62 9.38
N LEU A 236 18.31 7.39 8.64
CA LEU A 236 17.57 8.45 7.96
C LEU A 236 16.89 9.41 8.93
N GLU A 237 16.36 8.94 10.06
CA GLU A 237 15.75 9.80 11.07
C GLU A 237 16.80 10.65 11.80
N GLU A 238 17.94 10.06 12.13
CA GLU A 238 19.02 10.76 12.84
C GLU A 238 19.72 11.81 11.97
N LYS A 239 20.04 11.46 10.71
CA LYS A 239 20.87 12.28 9.81
C LYS A 239 20.08 13.05 8.75
N GLY A 240 18.77 12.80 8.62
CA GLY A 240 17.97 13.31 7.52
C GLY A 240 18.37 12.68 6.18
N TYR A 241 17.98 13.31 5.06
CA TYR A 241 18.31 12.82 3.71
C TYR A 241 19.58 13.46 3.13
N ASP A 242 20.24 14.38 3.84
CA ASP A 242 21.38 15.13 3.32
C ASP A 242 22.62 14.25 3.16
N PHE A 243 22.83 13.27 4.03
CA PHE A 243 23.93 12.32 3.86
C PHE A 243 23.76 11.46 2.60
N ILE A 244 22.53 11.12 2.22
CA ILE A 244 22.24 10.41 0.96
C ILE A 244 22.63 11.27 -0.24
N LYS A 245 22.30 12.58 -0.23
CA LYS A 245 22.71 13.51 -1.30
C LYS A 245 24.24 13.54 -1.47
N ASN A 246 24.97 13.58 -0.36
CA ASN A 246 26.42 13.60 -0.37
C ASN A 246 27.02 12.28 -0.89
N GLU A 247 26.44 11.11 -0.49
CA GLU A 247 26.89 9.79 -0.97
C GLU A 247 26.69 9.61 -2.48
N ILE A 248 25.60 10.13 -3.05
CA ILE A 248 25.29 9.99 -4.49
C ILE A 248 25.84 11.12 -5.35
N GLY A 249 26.56 12.10 -4.76
CA GLY A 249 27.21 13.19 -5.50
C GLY A 249 26.24 14.19 -6.11
N VAL A 250 25.01 14.26 -5.63
CA VAL A 250 24.03 15.29 -6.07
C VAL A 250 24.34 16.56 -5.28
N ALA A 251 25.19 17.42 -5.85
CA ALA A 251 25.32 18.78 -5.38
C ALA A 251 23.98 19.49 -5.51
N GLU A 252 23.58 20.25 -4.49
CA GLU A 252 22.39 21.12 -4.54
C GLU A 252 22.49 22.03 -5.76
N GLN A 253 21.56 21.88 -6.71
CA GLN A 253 21.22 22.97 -7.61
C GLN A 253 20.36 23.93 -6.80
N VAL A 254 20.97 25.00 -6.35
CA VAL A 254 20.35 26.19 -5.77
C VAL A 254 19.46 26.88 -6.81
#